data_18cce10b6523342f2df3769a87984461
#
_entry.id   18cce10b6523342f2df3769a87984461
#
_cell.length_a   1.000
_cell.length_b   1.000
_cell.length_c   1.000
_cell.angle_alpha   90.00
_cell.angle_beta   90.00
_cell.angle_gamma   90.00
#
_symmetry.space_group_name_H-M   'P 1'
#
loop_
_entity.id
_entity.type
_entity.pdbx_description
1 polymer ?
#
loop_
_entity_poly.entity_id
_entity_poly.type
_entity_poly.pdbx_seq_one_letter_code
_entity_poly.pdbx_strand_id
1 'polypeptide(L)'
;MSTIDSPAIGMATINAVSVDCPAKTNLTLHVGPSHAEWGGRHELDTIYCAVGVYDTVTATAKQPGAGFSLELEGAYLGDLASSRSDMRRNHAVLALFAMAQAAEREPDVALTITK
;
A
#
# COMPACT_ATOMS: atom_id res chain seq x y z
N MET A 1 -10.30 14.89 14.90
CA MET A 1 -10.30 15.48 15.03
C MET A 1 -10.87 15.89 15.39
N SER A 2 -10.91 16.11 15.13
CA SER A 2 -11.17 16.76 15.13
C SER A 2 -11.11 17.36 15.19
N THR A 3 -11.27 17.67 15.07
CA THR A 3 -11.36 18.56 14.79
C THR A 3 -11.23 19.20 14.71
N ILE A 4 -11.04 19.17 14.74
CA ILE A 4 -11.08 20.11 14.36
C ILE A 4 -11.78 20.30 13.62
N ASP A 5 -12.60 20.41 13.41
CA ASP A 5 -13.00 20.86 12.61
C ASP A 5 -13.33 21.85 12.35
N SER A 6 -13.31 22.37 12.35
CA SER A 6 -13.59 23.37 11.82
C SER A 6 -13.21 23.87 10.83
N PRO A 7 -13.64 23.99 10.19
CA PRO A 7 -13.02 24.44 9.31
C PRO A 7 -12.65 25.30 9.34
N ALA A 8 -12.52 24.67 9.52
CA ALA A 8 -11.82 25.74 9.74
C ALA A 8 -11.58 26.48 8.53
N ILE A 9 -11.69 27.64 8.67
CA ILE A 9 -11.51 28.52 7.57
C ILE A 9 -10.13 28.35 7.02
N GLY A 10 -10.05 28.15 5.74
CA GLY A 10 -8.78 28.00 5.07
C GLY A 10 -8.16 26.63 5.20
N MET A 11 -8.79 25.73 5.89
CA MET A 11 -8.28 24.36 5.95
C MET A 11 -8.62 23.65 4.65
N ALA A 12 -7.59 23.29 3.92
CA ALA A 12 -7.78 22.50 2.72
C ALA A 12 -8.12 21.06 3.10
N THR A 13 -9.06 20.48 2.40
CA THR A 13 -9.33 19.06 2.50
C THR A 13 -8.21 18.31 1.79
N ILE A 14 -7.61 17.34 2.46
CA ILE A 14 -6.60 16.50 1.84
C ILE A 14 -7.34 15.46 1.00
N ASN A 15 -7.19 15.54 -0.32
CA ASN A 15 -7.84 14.62 -1.24
C ASN A 15 -6.89 13.52 -1.72
N ALA A 16 -5.59 13.77 -1.69
CA ALA A 16 -4.61 12.81 -2.17
C ALA A 16 -3.33 12.90 -1.37
N VAL A 17 -2.67 11.75 -1.23
CA VAL A 17 -1.37 11.63 -0.57
C VAL A 17 -0.50 10.76 -1.46
N SER A 18 0.74 11.19 -1.66
CA SER A 18 1.74 10.40 -2.41
C SER A 18 2.94 10.12 -1.54
N VAL A 19 3.46 8.91 -1.65
CA VAL A 19 4.64 8.46 -0.92
C VAL A 19 5.57 7.74 -1.87
N ASP A 20 6.84 8.08 -1.81
CA ASP A 20 7.88 7.37 -2.54
C ASP A 20 8.38 6.21 -1.70
N CYS A 21 8.32 5.02 -2.26
CA CYS A 21 8.66 3.78 -1.58
C CYS A 21 9.93 3.20 -2.19
N PRO A 22 11.05 3.15 -1.46
CA PRO A 22 12.28 2.62 -2.01
C PRO A 22 12.21 1.11 -2.13
N ALA A 23 12.86 0.59 -3.16
CA ALA A 23 13.12 -0.83 -3.25
C ALA A 23 14.15 -1.21 -2.18
N LYS A 24 14.23 -2.48 -1.88
CA LYS A 24 15.20 -2.96 -0.90
C LYS A 24 15.98 -4.13 -1.46
N THR A 25 17.16 -4.33 -0.93
CA THR A 25 17.91 -5.56 -1.14
C THR A 25 18.31 -6.15 0.20
N ASN A 26 18.59 -7.43 0.20
CA ASN A 26 19.12 -8.11 1.37
C ASN A 26 20.64 -8.16 1.23
N LEU A 27 21.36 -7.49 2.14
CA LEU A 27 22.82 -7.58 2.17
C LEU A 27 23.27 -8.95 2.65
N THR A 28 22.55 -9.49 3.62
CA THR A 28 22.71 -10.87 4.09
C THR A 28 21.34 -11.48 4.23
N LEU A 29 21.23 -12.77 4.03
CA LEU A 29 19.96 -13.47 4.21
C LEU A 29 20.22 -14.90 4.66
N HIS A 30 19.70 -15.24 5.82
CA HIS A 30 19.67 -16.60 6.32
C HIS A 30 18.21 -17.00 6.54
N VAL A 31 17.80 -18.10 5.93
CA VAL A 31 16.45 -18.61 6.06
C VAL A 31 16.50 -19.76 7.07
N GLY A 32 15.82 -19.57 8.17
CA GLY A 32 15.75 -20.55 9.24
C GLY A 32 14.59 -21.54 9.09
N PRO A 33 14.23 -22.23 10.17
CA PRO A 33 13.15 -23.21 10.12
C PRO A 33 11.80 -22.55 9.91
N SER A 34 10.86 -23.35 9.37
CA SER A 34 9.48 -22.91 9.27
C SER A 34 8.75 -23.14 10.59
N HIS A 35 7.72 -22.34 10.82
CA HIS A 35 6.90 -22.42 12.03
C HIS A 35 5.43 -22.60 11.66
N ALA A 36 4.83 -23.67 12.16
CA ALA A 36 3.41 -23.94 11.88
C ALA A 36 2.51 -22.84 12.43
N GLU A 37 2.85 -22.29 13.59
CA GLU A 37 2.09 -21.19 14.21
C GLU A 37 2.14 -19.90 13.42
N TRP A 38 3.05 -19.79 12.45
CA TRP A 38 3.15 -18.64 11.54
C TRP A 38 2.63 -18.99 10.15
N GLY A 39 1.81 -20.03 10.05
CA GLY A 39 1.32 -20.46 8.75
C GLY A 39 2.37 -21.07 7.85
N GLY A 40 3.39 -21.69 8.42
CA GLY A 40 4.48 -22.32 7.68
C GLY A 40 5.57 -21.34 7.24
N ARG A 41 5.52 -20.09 7.71
CA ARG A 41 6.57 -19.11 7.37
C ARG A 41 7.86 -19.44 8.09
N HIS A 42 8.96 -19.03 7.44
CA HIS A 42 10.31 -19.27 7.97
C HIS A 42 10.81 -18.09 8.78
N GLU A 43 11.67 -18.38 9.74
CA GLU A 43 12.47 -17.33 10.37
C GLU A 43 13.46 -16.79 9.35
N LEU A 44 13.72 -15.48 9.43
CA LEU A 44 14.71 -14.83 8.61
C LEU A 44 15.70 -14.08 9.49
N ASP A 45 16.97 -14.21 9.15
CA ASP A 45 18.05 -13.41 9.73
C ASP A 45 18.67 -12.66 8.56
N THR A 46 18.44 -11.34 8.51
CA THR A 46 18.77 -10.58 7.32
C THR A 46 19.08 -9.12 7.66
N ILE A 47 19.87 -8.50 6.81
CA ILE A 47 20.11 -7.07 6.85
C ILE A 47 19.50 -6.49 5.58
N TYR A 48 18.47 -5.67 5.73
CA TYR A 48 17.86 -4.95 4.62
C TYR A 48 18.61 -3.67 4.33
N CYS A 49 18.63 -3.30 3.06
CA CYS A 49 19.17 -2.02 2.62
C CYS A 49 18.21 -1.40 1.61
N ALA A 50 17.77 -0.18 1.87
CA ALA A 50 17.00 0.56 0.89
C ALA A 50 17.92 1.02 -0.23
N VAL A 51 17.44 0.95 -1.46
CA VAL A 51 18.20 1.38 -2.63
C VAL A 51 17.48 2.53 -3.33
N GLY A 52 18.18 3.25 -4.20
CA GLY A 52 17.68 4.47 -4.82
C GLY A 52 16.76 4.24 -6.01
N VAL A 53 15.95 3.20 -5.96
CA VAL A 53 14.92 2.92 -6.96
C VAL A 53 13.58 2.96 -6.22
N TYR A 54 12.66 3.77 -6.73
CA TYR A 54 11.42 4.04 -6.00
C TYR A 54 10.20 3.71 -6.83
N ASP A 55 9.16 3.20 -6.16
CA ASP A 55 7.81 3.25 -6.67
C ASP A 55 7.10 4.40 -5.95
N THR A 56 6.20 5.08 -6.63
CA THR A 56 5.37 6.11 -6.01
C THR A 56 3.97 5.58 -5.86
N VAL A 57 3.45 5.61 -4.64
CA VAL A 57 2.07 5.21 -4.35
C VAL A 57 1.28 6.45 -4.03
N THR A 58 0.21 6.67 -4.78
CA THR A 58 -0.71 7.78 -4.57
C THR A 58 -2.07 7.24 -4.17
N ALA A 59 -2.60 7.74 -3.07
CA ALA A 59 -3.94 7.42 -2.60
C ALA A 59 -4.81 8.66 -2.72
N THR A 60 -5.93 8.55 -3.44
CA THR A 60 -6.86 9.64 -3.65
C THR A 60 -8.22 9.27 -3.10
N ALA A 61 -8.80 10.16 -2.31
CA ALA A 61 -10.12 9.93 -1.74
C ALA A 61 -11.18 9.89 -2.85
N LYS A 62 -12.12 8.98 -2.71
CA LYS A 62 -13.26 8.83 -3.62
C LYS A 62 -14.55 9.15 -2.87
N GLN A 63 -15.63 9.30 -3.61
CA GLN A 63 -16.95 9.49 -3.03
C GLN A 63 -17.33 8.28 -2.16
N PRO A 64 -18.04 8.49 -1.06
CA PRO A 64 -18.50 7.38 -0.24
C PRO A 64 -19.28 6.34 -1.05
N GLY A 65 -18.94 5.09 -0.88
CA GLY A 65 -19.58 3.99 -1.59
C GLY A 65 -19.00 3.69 -2.97
N ALA A 66 -18.03 4.48 -3.44
CA ALA A 66 -17.44 4.26 -4.76
C ALA A 66 -16.52 3.05 -4.83
N GLY A 67 -16.08 2.53 -3.68
CA GLY A 67 -15.17 1.40 -3.62
C GLY A 67 -13.74 1.78 -3.95
N PHE A 68 -12.85 0.79 -3.85
CA PHE A 68 -11.45 1.02 -4.17
C PHE A 68 -11.18 0.86 -5.67
N SER A 69 -10.08 1.44 -6.11
CA SER A 69 -9.55 1.17 -7.44
C SER A 69 -8.03 1.12 -7.38
N LEU A 70 -7.43 0.45 -8.34
CA LEU A 70 -5.98 0.34 -8.47
C LEU A 70 -5.60 0.58 -9.91
N GLU A 71 -4.64 1.47 -10.12
CA GLU A 71 -4.07 1.75 -11.42
C GLU A 71 -2.56 1.61 -11.32
N LEU A 72 -1.96 0.93 -12.29
CA LEU A 72 -0.52 0.73 -12.37
C LEU A 72 0.00 1.50 -13.57
N GLU A 73 1.05 2.28 -13.35
CA GLU A 73 1.68 3.10 -14.38
C GLU A 73 3.18 2.82 -14.41
N GLY A 74 3.80 3.16 -15.53
CA GLY A 74 5.23 3.06 -15.69
C GLY A 74 5.66 1.96 -16.65
N ALA A 75 6.96 1.68 -16.63
CA ALA A 75 7.56 0.64 -17.47
C ALA A 75 7.68 -0.66 -16.70
N TYR A 76 7.79 -1.76 -17.44
CA TYR A 76 8.06 -3.09 -16.86
C TYR A 76 7.00 -3.58 -15.88
N LEU A 77 5.74 -3.27 -16.16
CA LEU A 77 4.64 -3.74 -15.32
C LEU A 77 4.40 -5.24 -15.45
N GLY A 78 4.76 -5.81 -16.60
CA GLY A 78 4.57 -7.23 -16.84
C GLY A 78 3.11 -7.64 -16.74
N ASP A 79 2.87 -8.74 -16.05
CA ASP A 79 1.52 -9.29 -15.85
C ASP A 79 0.91 -8.84 -14.52
N LEU A 80 1.41 -7.74 -13.95
CA LEU A 80 0.91 -7.26 -12.67
C LEU A 80 -0.54 -6.82 -12.77
N ALA A 81 -1.37 -7.32 -11.88
CA ALA A 81 -2.75 -6.92 -11.71
C ALA A 81 -3.57 -6.96 -13.00
N SER A 82 -3.47 -8.06 -13.73
CA SER A 82 -4.22 -8.22 -14.98
C SER A 82 -5.70 -8.55 -14.74
N SER A 83 -6.08 -8.93 -13.52
CA SER A 83 -7.45 -9.27 -13.18
C SER A 83 -7.84 -8.64 -11.84
N ARG A 84 -9.15 -8.66 -11.56
CA ARG A 84 -9.66 -8.13 -10.30
C ARG A 84 -9.14 -8.90 -9.09
N SER A 85 -8.98 -10.22 -9.22
CA SER A 85 -8.43 -11.02 -8.13
C SER A 85 -6.95 -10.72 -7.91
N ASP A 86 -6.21 -10.42 -8.98
CA ASP A 86 -4.81 -10.04 -8.85
C ASP A 86 -4.67 -8.67 -8.19
N MET A 87 -5.57 -7.75 -8.48
CA MET A 87 -5.60 -6.44 -7.80
C MET A 87 -5.75 -6.60 -6.29
N ARG A 88 -6.59 -7.54 -5.86
CA ARG A 88 -6.80 -7.78 -4.43
C ARG A 88 -5.60 -8.39 -3.73
N ARG A 89 -4.67 -8.96 -4.47
CA ARG A 89 -3.42 -9.51 -3.94
C ARG A 89 -2.30 -8.48 -3.87
N ASN A 90 -2.49 -7.34 -4.50
CA ASN A 90 -1.49 -6.27 -4.47
C ASN A 90 -1.29 -5.80 -3.03
N HIS A 91 -0.05 -5.63 -2.63
CA HIS A 91 0.28 -5.27 -1.25
C HIS A 91 -0.28 -3.92 -0.84
N ALA A 92 -0.33 -2.95 -1.77
CA ALA A 92 -0.92 -1.65 -1.46
C ALA A 92 -2.41 -1.77 -1.20
N VAL A 93 -3.10 -2.63 -1.96
CA VAL A 93 -4.53 -2.89 -1.75
C VAL A 93 -4.75 -3.61 -0.42
N LEU A 94 -3.91 -4.60 -0.10
CA LEU A 94 -3.99 -5.29 1.18
C LEU A 94 -3.80 -4.32 2.35
N ALA A 95 -2.85 -3.40 2.22
CA ALA A 95 -2.63 -2.38 3.25
C ALA A 95 -3.83 -1.44 3.37
N LEU A 96 -4.43 -1.04 2.24
CA LEU A 96 -5.62 -0.21 2.25
C LEU A 96 -6.76 -0.87 3.02
N PHE A 97 -7.03 -2.16 2.75
CA PHE A 97 -8.09 -2.87 3.45
C PHE A 97 -7.79 -3.03 4.93
N ALA A 98 -6.55 -3.31 5.30
CA ALA A 98 -6.16 -3.42 6.70
C ALA A 98 -6.36 -2.09 7.44
N MET A 99 -5.98 -0.98 6.83
CA MET A 99 -6.16 0.34 7.43
C MET A 99 -7.63 0.73 7.51
N ALA A 100 -8.40 0.42 6.48
CA ALA A 100 -9.84 0.71 6.48
C ALA A 100 -10.54 -0.07 7.60
N GLN A 101 -10.19 -1.33 7.78
CA GLN A 101 -10.73 -2.14 8.85
C GLN A 101 -10.38 -1.58 10.22
N ALA A 102 -9.13 -1.18 10.41
CA ALA A 102 -8.68 -0.59 11.67
C ALA A 102 -9.38 0.74 11.97
N ALA A 103 -9.68 1.52 10.94
CA ALA A 103 -10.37 2.81 11.07
C ALA A 103 -11.90 2.66 11.07
N GLU A 104 -12.41 1.45 10.88
CA GLU A 104 -13.84 1.18 10.76
C GLU A 104 -14.49 2.01 9.66
N ARG A 105 -13.84 2.03 8.49
CA ARG A 105 -14.29 2.76 7.31
C ARG A 105 -14.29 1.89 6.08
N GLU A 106 -15.06 2.30 5.09
CA GLU A 106 -15.00 1.67 3.78
C GLU A 106 -13.76 2.15 3.03
N PRO A 107 -13.13 1.29 2.22
CA PRO A 107 -11.92 1.66 1.50
C PRO A 107 -12.22 2.40 0.19
N ASP A 108 -12.90 3.53 0.26
CA ASP A 108 -13.27 4.34 -0.90
C ASP A 108 -12.10 5.20 -1.34
N VAL A 109 -11.08 4.55 -1.89
CA VAL A 109 -9.79 5.17 -2.24
C VAL A 109 -9.33 4.67 -3.60
N ALA A 110 -8.86 5.59 -4.41
CA ALA A 110 -8.18 5.25 -5.66
C ALA A 110 -6.68 5.19 -5.39
N LEU A 111 -6.07 4.04 -5.68
CA LEU A 111 -4.63 3.85 -5.57
C LEU A 111 -4.01 3.90 -6.96
N THR A 112 -2.94 4.65 -7.09
CA THR A 112 -2.11 4.67 -8.31
C THR A 112 -0.70 4.32 -7.88
N ILE A 113 -0.10 3.34 -8.52
CA ILE A 113 1.27 2.95 -8.28
C ILE A 113 2.06 3.23 -9.55
N THR A 114 3.04 4.10 -9.43
CA THR A 114 3.95 4.43 -10.54
C THR A 114 5.29 3.75 -10.28
N LYS A 115 5.66 2.89 -11.19
CA LYS A 115 6.90 2.11 -11.12
C LYS A 115 8.09 2.85 -11.72
#